data_d197bfe3b0cf46a20022d061cd1e2dff
#
_entry.id   d197bfe3b0cf46a20022d061cd1e2dff
#
_cell.length_a   1.000
_cell.length_b   1.000
_cell.length_c   1.000
_cell.angle_alpha   90.00
_cell.angle_beta   90.00
_cell.angle_gamma   90.00
#
_symmetry.space_group_name_H-M   'P 1'
#
loop_
_entity.id
_entity.type
_entity.pdbx_description
1 polymer ?
#
loop_
_entity_poly.entity_id
_entity_poly.type
_entity_poly.pdbx_seq_one_letter_code
_entity_poly.pdbx_strand_id
1 'polypeptide(L)'
;RGLGDVYKRQVRFSLLYMLPMMVVAALVNPAFNHEGATILTYLPSGNPLTLESILYGAAAAAMLAAVVTWFSCYTAVMTSDKFVYLFGRVIPALSLVLSMTLRFVPKFQAQLQVVSEAQRCIGRDVSNGGVLRRLRNAITILSIMVTWSLESAIETADSMKSRGYGLPGRTAFSIYRFDSRDQSALSWLLYCGFFLCCGAAAKGFYWRYYPTARGVPLTPMTVCLQAVYLALCLMPVILNIRADREWGVLRKENEVQPCTKQ
;
A
#
# COMPACT_ATOMS: atom_id res chain seq x y z
N ARG A 1 -13.35 -4.74 -18.90
CA ARG A 1 -12.53 -3.72 -19.60
C ARG A 1 -12.29 -2.44 -18.76
N GLY A 2 -13.19 -2.04 -17.85
CA GLY A 2 -13.06 -0.79 -17.08
C GLY A 2 -11.99 -0.77 -15.98
N LEU A 3 -11.74 -1.88 -15.30
CA LEU A 3 -10.77 -1.94 -14.20
C LEU A 3 -9.32 -1.78 -14.69
N GLY A 4 -8.94 -2.42 -15.80
CA GLY A 4 -7.59 -2.32 -16.35
C GLY A 4 -7.22 -0.92 -16.83
N ASP A 5 -8.18 -0.16 -17.35
CA ASP A 5 -7.96 1.20 -17.83
C ASP A 5 -7.86 2.20 -16.67
N VAL A 6 -8.60 1.98 -15.57
CA VAL A 6 -8.50 2.76 -14.33
C VAL A 6 -7.11 2.57 -13.71
N TYR A 7 -6.60 1.33 -13.64
CA TYR A 7 -5.25 1.05 -13.14
C TYR A 7 -4.16 1.68 -13.98
N LYS A 8 -4.24 1.58 -15.31
CA LYS A 8 -3.28 2.21 -16.22
C LYS A 8 -3.26 3.74 -16.05
N ARG A 9 -4.43 4.34 -15.91
CA ARG A 9 -4.55 5.78 -15.71
C ARG A 9 -3.99 6.22 -14.36
N GLN A 10 -4.26 5.46 -13.30
CA GLN A 10 -3.75 5.72 -11.95
C GLN A 10 -2.23 5.58 -11.88
N VAL A 11 -1.65 4.52 -12.47
CA VAL A 11 -0.20 4.31 -12.53
C VAL A 11 0.48 5.42 -13.33
N ARG A 12 -0.08 5.79 -14.48
CA ARG A 12 0.46 6.88 -15.31
C ARG A 12 0.41 8.23 -14.57
N PHE A 13 -0.67 8.50 -13.86
CA PHE A 13 -0.83 9.70 -13.06
C PHE A 13 0.16 9.74 -11.89
N SER A 14 0.30 8.63 -11.16
CA SER A 14 1.30 8.48 -10.10
C SER A 14 2.73 8.68 -10.62
N LEU A 15 3.09 8.07 -11.75
CA LEU A 15 4.40 8.24 -12.37
C LEU A 15 4.68 9.70 -12.77
N LEU A 16 3.68 10.42 -13.30
CA LEU A 16 3.82 11.81 -13.69
C LEU A 16 4.08 12.73 -12.49
N TYR A 17 3.40 12.48 -11.35
CA TYR A 17 3.63 13.23 -10.11
C TYR A 17 4.94 12.84 -9.40
N MET A 18 5.41 11.62 -9.59
CA MET A 18 6.67 11.15 -9.02
C MET A 18 7.89 11.69 -9.77
N LEU A 19 7.74 11.97 -11.07
CA LEU A 19 8.86 12.41 -11.92
C LEU A 19 9.56 13.67 -11.37
N PRO A 20 8.87 14.76 -10.99
CA PRO A 20 9.53 15.92 -10.41
C PRO A 20 10.21 15.59 -9.07
N MET A 21 9.60 14.72 -8.25
CA MET A 21 10.19 14.31 -6.97
C MET A 21 11.44 13.45 -7.16
N MET A 22 11.45 12.58 -8.18
CA MET A 22 12.64 11.81 -8.56
C MET A 22 13.77 12.72 -9.04
N VAL A 23 13.45 13.73 -9.87
CA VAL A 23 14.43 14.70 -10.36
C VAL A 23 15.03 15.48 -9.18
N VAL A 24 14.20 15.95 -8.25
CA VAL A 24 14.67 16.64 -7.05
C VAL A 24 15.57 15.73 -6.22
N ALA A 25 15.17 14.49 -5.95
CA ALA A 25 15.97 13.52 -5.19
C ALA A 25 17.31 13.21 -5.86
N ALA A 26 17.34 13.10 -7.19
CA ALA A 26 18.55 12.86 -7.96
C ALA A 26 19.51 14.06 -7.94
N LEU A 27 18.99 15.29 -7.92
CA LEU A 27 19.78 16.51 -7.95
C LEU A 27 20.26 16.97 -6.57
N VAL A 28 19.47 16.70 -5.51
CA VAL A 28 19.82 17.12 -4.14
C VAL A 28 21.11 16.45 -3.68
N ASN A 29 21.29 15.16 -3.98
CA ASN A 29 22.49 14.47 -3.51
C ASN A 29 23.80 15.01 -4.12
N PRO A 30 23.96 15.20 -5.45
CA PRO A 30 25.14 15.83 -6.02
C PRO A 30 25.35 17.29 -5.60
N ALA A 31 24.28 17.99 -5.20
CA ALA A 31 24.36 19.39 -4.76
C ALA A 31 24.90 19.54 -3.33
N PHE A 32 24.66 18.54 -2.46
CA PHE A 32 25.03 18.59 -1.04
C PHE A 32 26.17 17.64 -0.67
N ASN A 33 26.30 16.52 -1.37
CA ASN A 33 27.34 15.52 -1.10
C ASN A 33 28.40 15.55 -2.17
N HIS A 34 29.64 15.86 -1.76
CA HIS A 34 30.79 16.03 -2.63
C HIS A 34 31.85 14.91 -2.45
N GLU A 35 31.48 13.84 -1.74
CA GLU A 35 32.33 12.68 -1.55
C GLU A 35 32.45 11.85 -2.83
N GLY A 36 33.66 11.40 -3.16
CA GLY A 36 33.96 10.55 -4.31
C GLY A 36 35.38 10.73 -4.81
N ALA A 37 35.89 9.72 -5.52
CA ALA A 37 37.25 9.73 -6.04
C ALA A 37 37.36 10.33 -7.44
N THR A 38 36.27 10.28 -8.24
CA THR A 38 36.24 10.77 -9.64
C THR A 38 35.59 12.14 -9.72
N ILE A 39 36.39 13.19 -9.84
CA ILE A 39 35.94 14.57 -9.98
C ILE A 39 35.65 14.83 -11.47
N LEU A 40 34.38 15.20 -11.80
CA LEU A 40 33.96 15.58 -13.17
C LEU A 40 34.16 17.07 -13.42
N THR A 41 33.74 17.92 -12.49
CA THR A 41 33.84 19.38 -12.61
C THR A 41 33.73 20.02 -11.23
N TYR A 42 34.04 21.34 -11.17
CA TYR A 42 33.85 22.13 -9.96
C TYR A 42 32.63 23.02 -10.11
N LEU A 43 31.76 23.02 -9.10
CA LEU A 43 30.64 23.97 -9.05
C LEU A 43 31.16 25.40 -8.87
N PRO A 44 30.35 26.44 -9.22
CA PRO A 44 30.69 27.85 -8.97
C PRO A 44 30.95 28.15 -7.48
N SER A 45 30.47 27.31 -6.59
CA SER A 45 30.72 27.35 -5.13
C SER A 45 32.08 26.78 -4.70
N GLY A 46 32.88 26.28 -5.67
CA GLY A 46 34.21 25.68 -5.40
C GLY A 46 34.17 24.19 -4.99
N ASN A 47 33.01 23.60 -4.86
CA ASN A 47 32.85 22.20 -4.46
C ASN A 47 32.99 21.24 -5.65
N PRO A 48 33.67 20.10 -5.51
CA PRO A 48 33.82 19.12 -6.59
C PRO A 48 32.53 18.36 -6.83
N LEU A 49 32.09 18.28 -8.08
CA LEU A 49 31.03 17.40 -8.51
C LEU A 49 31.63 16.04 -8.89
N THR A 50 31.25 14.98 -8.18
CA THR A 50 31.77 13.63 -8.36
C THR A 50 30.80 12.71 -9.08
N LEU A 51 31.33 11.77 -9.87
CA LEU A 51 30.51 10.77 -10.57
C LEU A 51 29.77 9.87 -9.59
N GLU A 52 30.41 9.52 -8.48
CA GLU A 52 29.84 8.69 -7.43
C GLU A 52 28.60 9.35 -6.79
N SER A 53 28.64 10.67 -6.59
CA SER A 53 27.52 11.43 -6.05
C SER A 53 26.31 11.44 -7.00
N ILE A 54 26.56 11.53 -8.31
CA ILE A 54 25.50 11.45 -9.34
C ILE A 54 24.89 10.05 -9.37
N LEU A 55 25.72 9.00 -9.38
CA LEU A 55 25.26 7.61 -9.37
C LEU A 55 24.43 7.30 -8.12
N TYR A 56 24.87 7.77 -6.96
CA TYR A 56 24.12 7.61 -5.72
C TYR A 56 22.80 8.37 -5.76
N GLY A 57 22.78 9.59 -6.26
CA GLY A 57 21.55 10.37 -6.45
C GLY A 57 20.55 9.67 -7.37
N ALA A 58 21.02 9.13 -8.49
CA ALA A 58 20.19 8.36 -9.41
C ALA A 58 19.66 7.06 -8.77
N ALA A 59 20.48 6.35 -8.02
CA ALA A 59 20.07 5.16 -7.27
C ALA A 59 19.04 5.48 -6.19
N ALA A 60 19.22 6.56 -5.44
CA ALA A 60 18.25 7.02 -4.43
C ALA A 60 16.92 7.41 -5.06
N ALA A 61 16.94 8.10 -6.20
CA ALA A 61 15.73 8.42 -6.96
C ALA A 61 15.00 7.18 -7.46
N ALA A 62 15.74 6.20 -7.99
CA ALA A 62 15.19 4.92 -8.44
C ALA A 62 14.59 4.11 -7.26
N MET A 63 15.26 4.10 -6.12
CA MET A 63 14.75 3.45 -4.90
C MET A 63 13.46 4.11 -4.41
N LEU A 64 13.39 5.43 -4.38
CA LEU A 64 12.18 6.17 -4.04
C LEU A 64 11.02 5.81 -4.98
N ALA A 65 11.28 5.81 -6.28
CA ALA A 65 10.29 5.44 -7.30
C ALA A 65 9.78 4.00 -7.11
N ALA A 66 10.70 3.06 -6.86
CA ALA A 66 10.35 1.67 -6.63
C ALA A 66 9.44 1.51 -5.39
N VAL A 67 9.79 2.16 -4.28
CA VAL A 67 9.01 2.11 -3.03
C VAL A 67 7.62 2.68 -3.23
N VAL A 68 7.48 3.86 -3.83
CA VAL A 68 6.15 4.49 -4.04
C VAL A 68 5.30 3.68 -5.03
N THR A 69 5.91 3.16 -6.09
CA THR A 69 5.20 2.28 -7.04
C THR A 69 4.71 1.01 -6.36
N TRP A 70 5.54 0.40 -5.50
CA TRP A 70 5.16 -0.77 -4.72
C TRP A 70 3.99 -0.48 -3.77
N PHE A 71 4.05 0.63 -3.03
CA PHE A 71 2.93 1.06 -2.17
C PHE A 71 1.66 1.35 -2.95
N SER A 72 1.77 1.96 -4.13
CA SER A 72 0.61 2.18 -5.01
C SER A 72 -0.04 0.85 -5.45
N CYS A 73 0.76 -0.15 -5.81
CA CYS A 73 0.25 -1.48 -6.11
C CYS A 73 -0.37 -2.15 -4.87
N TYR A 74 0.27 -2.03 -3.70
CA TYR A 74 -0.23 -2.58 -2.46
C TYR A 74 -1.61 -2.00 -2.09
N THR A 75 -1.76 -0.69 -2.11
CA THR A 75 -3.05 -0.03 -1.80
C THR A 75 -4.16 -0.38 -2.78
N ALA A 76 -3.81 -0.68 -4.03
CA ALA A 76 -4.78 -1.10 -5.04
C ALA A 76 -5.27 -2.55 -4.83
N VAL A 77 -4.39 -3.44 -4.36
CA VAL A 77 -4.71 -4.87 -4.14
C VAL A 77 -5.31 -5.12 -2.77
N MET A 78 -4.81 -4.41 -1.74
CA MET A 78 -5.19 -4.62 -0.35
C MET A 78 -6.41 -3.77 0.01
N THR A 79 -7.59 -4.35 -0.11
CA THR A 79 -8.84 -3.73 0.35
C THR A 79 -9.03 -3.96 1.85
N SER A 80 -9.83 -3.09 2.50
CA SER A 80 -10.15 -3.19 3.92
C SER A 80 -10.69 -4.56 4.31
N ASP A 81 -11.52 -5.17 3.46
CA ASP A 81 -12.12 -6.50 3.71
C ASP A 81 -11.07 -7.61 3.70
N LYS A 82 -10.10 -7.56 2.77
CA LYS A 82 -8.99 -8.52 2.72
C LYS A 82 -8.08 -8.40 3.94
N PHE A 83 -7.86 -7.16 4.38
CA PHE A 83 -7.07 -6.90 5.58
C PHE A 83 -7.74 -7.49 6.84
N VAL A 84 -9.05 -7.26 7.01
CA VAL A 84 -9.85 -7.83 8.10
C VAL A 84 -9.83 -9.36 8.06
N TYR A 85 -9.93 -9.96 6.87
CA TYR A 85 -9.87 -11.41 6.69
C TYR A 85 -8.52 -11.99 7.13
N LEU A 86 -7.41 -11.36 6.71
CA LEU A 86 -6.06 -11.82 7.03
C LEU A 86 -5.81 -11.83 8.54
N PHE A 87 -6.16 -10.75 9.22
CA PHE A 87 -6.00 -10.63 10.68
C PHE A 87 -7.02 -11.44 11.46
N GLY A 88 -8.20 -11.66 10.91
CA GLY A 88 -9.27 -12.43 11.56
C GLY A 88 -8.91 -13.87 11.86
N ARG A 89 -8.02 -14.46 11.08
CA ARG A 89 -7.53 -15.81 11.30
C ARG A 89 -6.48 -15.90 12.42
N VAL A 90 -5.68 -14.83 12.57
CA VAL A 90 -4.59 -14.78 13.57
C VAL A 90 -5.11 -14.29 14.94
N ILE A 91 -5.90 -13.21 14.94
CA ILE A 91 -6.44 -12.60 16.14
C ILE A 91 -7.92 -12.25 15.91
N PRO A 92 -8.86 -13.17 16.23
CA PRO A 92 -10.28 -12.98 15.96
C PRO A 92 -10.90 -11.74 16.63
N ALA A 93 -10.47 -11.41 17.85
CA ALA A 93 -10.94 -10.23 18.55
C ALA A 93 -10.54 -8.92 17.87
N LEU A 94 -9.29 -8.82 17.39
CA LEU A 94 -8.80 -7.65 16.67
C LEU A 94 -9.52 -7.47 15.34
N SER A 95 -9.78 -8.56 14.63
CA SER A 95 -10.52 -8.53 13.36
C SER A 95 -11.93 -7.98 13.54
N LEU A 96 -12.61 -8.36 14.61
CA LEU A 96 -13.94 -7.86 14.94
C LEU A 96 -13.91 -6.35 15.17
N VAL A 97 -13.00 -5.88 16.03
CA VAL A 97 -12.83 -4.44 16.33
C VAL A 97 -12.50 -3.67 15.05
N LEU A 98 -11.56 -4.17 14.23
CA LEU A 98 -11.16 -3.53 12.99
C LEU A 98 -12.31 -3.45 11.98
N SER A 99 -13.08 -4.53 11.81
CA SER A 99 -14.24 -4.54 10.93
C SER A 99 -15.31 -3.53 11.36
N MET A 100 -15.56 -3.42 12.67
CA MET A 100 -16.47 -2.41 13.19
C MET A 100 -15.95 -1.00 12.97
N THR A 101 -14.68 -0.75 13.27
CA THR A 101 -14.06 0.57 13.10
C THR A 101 -14.15 1.04 11.66
N LEU A 102 -13.79 0.19 10.69
CA LEU A 102 -13.88 0.51 9.27
C LEU A 102 -15.30 0.82 8.82
N ARG A 103 -16.29 0.14 9.40
CA ARG A 103 -17.71 0.42 9.12
C ARG A 103 -18.20 1.71 9.79
N PHE A 104 -17.63 2.06 10.95
CA PHE A 104 -18.01 3.28 11.67
C PHE A 104 -17.51 4.55 10.98
N VAL A 105 -16.38 4.52 10.28
CA VAL A 105 -15.80 5.71 9.61
C VAL A 105 -16.80 6.39 8.68
N PRO A 106 -17.44 5.74 7.69
CA PRO A 106 -18.43 6.40 6.83
C PRO A 106 -19.67 6.87 7.60
N LYS A 107 -20.13 6.11 8.62
CA LYS A 107 -21.26 6.52 9.47
C LYS A 107 -20.92 7.79 10.27
N PHE A 108 -19.69 7.86 10.77
CA PHE A 108 -19.18 9.01 11.51
C PHE A 108 -19.07 10.27 10.63
N GLN A 109 -18.60 10.10 9.40
CA GLN A 109 -18.52 11.20 8.42
C GLN A 109 -19.91 11.74 8.06
N ALA A 110 -20.88 10.87 7.83
CA ALA A 110 -22.24 11.28 7.55
C ALA A 110 -22.87 12.04 8.74
N GLN A 111 -22.68 11.53 9.96
CA GLN A 111 -23.19 12.18 11.17
C GLN A 111 -22.52 13.52 11.44
N LEU A 112 -21.21 13.64 11.18
CA LEU A 112 -20.47 14.91 11.29
C LEU A 112 -21.05 15.98 10.35
N GLN A 113 -21.43 15.61 9.13
CA GLN A 113 -22.09 16.53 8.20
C GLN A 113 -23.44 17.00 8.76
N VAL A 114 -24.28 16.10 9.24
CA VAL A 114 -25.60 16.42 9.82
C VAL A 114 -25.45 17.38 11.02
N VAL A 115 -24.54 17.08 11.94
CA VAL A 115 -24.28 17.91 13.12
C VAL A 115 -23.72 19.28 12.72
N SER A 116 -22.78 19.30 11.75
CA SER A 116 -22.20 20.54 11.26
C SER A 116 -23.24 21.44 10.59
N GLU A 117 -24.13 20.88 9.77
CA GLU A 117 -25.24 21.61 9.14
C GLU A 117 -26.23 22.14 10.20
N ALA A 118 -26.58 21.33 11.20
CA ALA A 118 -27.45 21.77 12.29
C ALA A 118 -26.84 22.93 13.08
N GLN A 119 -25.54 22.87 13.40
CA GLN A 119 -24.82 23.96 14.07
C GLN A 119 -24.72 25.21 13.20
N ARG A 120 -24.59 25.05 11.90
CA ARG A 120 -24.60 26.16 10.94
C ARG A 120 -25.96 26.89 10.93
N CYS A 121 -27.08 26.16 10.99
CA CYS A 121 -28.42 26.76 11.07
C CYS A 121 -28.60 27.63 12.33
N ILE A 122 -27.91 27.31 13.43
CA ILE A 122 -27.93 28.08 14.69
C ILE A 122 -26.90 29.25 14.69
N GLY A 123 -26.20 29.46 13.55
CA GLY A 123 -25.19 30.51 13.43
C GLY A 123 -23.81 30.17 14.05
N ARG A 124 -23.58 28.90 14.40
CA ARG A 124 -22.28 28.38 14.92
C ARG A 124 -21.48 27.67 13.83
N ASP A 125 -21.28 28.40 12.73
CA ASP A 125 -20.50 27.87 11.60
C ASP A 125 -19.00 27.85 11.94
N VAL A 126 -18.30 26.81 11.49
CA VAL A 126 -16.83 26.66 11.61
C VAL A 126 -16.12 27.47 10.54
N SER A 127 -16.79 27.83 9.43
CA SER A 127 -16.21 28.57 8.31
C SER A 127 -16.16 30.09 8.56
N ASN A 128 -17.04 30.63 9.39
CA ASN A 128 -17.21 32.07 9.57
C ASN A 128 -16.71 32.58 10.92
N GLY A 129 -16.02 33.73 10.93
CA GLY A 129 -15.56 34.43 12.13
C GLY A 129 -14.06 34.33 12.42
N GLY A 130 -13.62 34.92 13.51
CA GLY A 130 -12.24 34.87 13.97
C GLY A 130 -11.81 33.45 14.38
N VAL A 131 -10.50 33.17 14.36
CA VAL A 131 -9.92 31.85 14.62
C VAL A 131 -10.39 31.24 15.95
N LEU A 132 -10.46 32.07 16.99
CA LEU A 132 -10.90 31.63 18.33
C LEU A 132 -12.37 31.17 18.36
N ARG A 133 -13.26 31.89 17.64
CA ARG A 133 -14.66 31.53 17.50
C ARG A 133 -14.84 30.23 16.71
N ARG A 134 -14.09 30.07 15.62
CA ARG A 134 -14.07 28.85 14.81
C ARG A 134 -13.63 27.64 15.62
N LEU A 135 -12.57 27.78 16.42
CA LEU A 135 -12.08 26.74 17.29
C LEU A 135 -13.14 26.34 18.35
N ARG A 136 -13.79 27.32 18.99
CA ARG A 136 -14.85 27.07 19.98
C ARG A 136 -16.03 26.31 19.33
N ASN A 137 -16.45 26.69 18.14
CA ASN A 137 -17.53 26.03 17.40
C ASN A 137 -17.13 24.59 17.03
N ALA A 138 -15.89 24.37 16.59
CA ALA A 138 -15.35 23.04 16.28
C ALA A 138 -15.34 22.14 17.54
N ILE A 139 -14.94 22.66 18.70
CA ILE A 139 -14.97 21.93 19.98
C ILE A 139 -16.40 21.56 20.36
N THR A 140 -17.38 22.44 20.14
CA THR A 140 -18.79 22.14 20.40
C THR A 140 -19.28 20.98 19.50
N ILE A 141 -18.98 21.02 18.21
CA ILE A 141 -19.30 19.93 17.28
C ILE A 141 -18.64 18.62 17.71
N LEU A 142 -17.36 18.67 18.08
CA LEU A 142 -16.64 17.51 18.57
C LEU A 142 -17.27 16.92 19.85
N SER A 143 -17.67 17.75 20.80
CA SER A 143 -18.36 17.31 22.02
C SER A 143 -19.67 16.59 21.70
N ILE A 144 -20.50 17.13 20.79
CA ILE A 144 -21.74 16.48 20.35
C ILE A 144 -21.43 15.13 19.70
N MET A 145 -20.40 15.08 18.86
CA MET A 145 -20.00 13.84 18.17
C MET A 145 -19.49 12.78 19.12
N VAL A 146 -18.75 13.16 20.18
CA VAL A 146 -18.29 12.23 21.21
C VAL A 146 -19.49 11.64 21.97
N THR A 147 -20.45 12.46 22.40
CA THR A 147 -21.66 11.99 23.09
C THR A 147 -22.45 11.01 22.22
N TRP A 148 -22.71 11.39 20.98
CA TRP A 148 -23.39 10.52 20.02
C TRP A 148 -22.64 9.20 19.76
N SER A 149 -21.30 9.24 19.69
CA SER A 149 -20.50 8.04 19.44
C SER A 149 -20.55 7.06 20.61
N LEU A 150 -20.54 7.57 21.85
CA LEU A 150 -20.67 6.75 23.06
C LEU A 150 -22.05 6.09 23.13
N GLU A 151 -23.11 6.84 22.87
CA GLU A 151 -24.48 6.33 22.81
C GLU A 151 -24.62 5.24 21.74
N SER A 152 -24.16 5.52 20.52
CA SER A 152 -24.16 4.54 19.41
C SER A 152 -23.31 3.30 19.71
N ALA A 153 -22.23 3.43 20.49
CA ALA A 153 -21.41 2.29 20.90
C ALA A 153 -22.15 1.38 21.88
N ILE A 154 -22.88 1.97 22.87
CA ILE A 154 -23.69 1.21 23.85
C ILE A 154 -24.80 0.46 23.11
N GLU A 155 -25.58 1.15 22.28
CA GLU A 155 -26.66 0.51 21.49
C GLU A 155 -26.13 -0.63 20.60
N THR A 156 -24.96 -0.42 19.98
CA THR A 156 -24.32 -1.45 19.16
C THR A 156 -23.90 -2.64 20.01
N ALA A 157 -23.33 -2.42 21.19
CA ALA A 157 -22.92 -3.48 22.10
C ALA A 157 -24.12 -4.31 22.59
N ASP A 158 -25.22 -3.66 22.95
CA ASP A 158 -26.45 -4.34 23.36
C ASP A 158 -27.09 -5.13 22.22
N SER A 159 -27.13 -4.56 21.01
CA SER A 159 -27.58 -5.26 19.82
C SER A 159 -26.69 -6.48 19.48
N MET A 160 -25.40 -6.40 19.71
CA MET A 160 -24.48 -7.53 19.50
C MET A 160 -24.71 -8.60 20.57
N LYS A 161 -24.88 -8.21 21.81
CA LYS A 161 -25.14 -9.12 22.94
C LYS A 161 -26.44 -9.90 22.72
N SER A 162 -27.51 -9.23 22.25
CA SER A 162 -28.78 -9.86 21.94
C SER A 162 -28.70 -10.85 20.76
N ARG A 163 -27.75 -10.68 19.85
CA ARG A 163 -27.46 -11.60 18.73
C ARG A 163 -26.53 -12.74 19.13
N GLY A 164 -26.18 -12.92 20.41
CA GLY A 164 -25.33 -13.99 20.89
C GLY A 164 -23.83 -13.80 20.62
N TYR A 165 -23.37 -12.56 20.45
CA TYR A 165 -21.92 -12.31 20.37
C TYR A 165 -21.24 -12.68 21.69
N GLY A 166 -20.15 -13.46 21.61
CA GLY A 166 -19.42 -13.95 22.78
C GLY A 166 -19.79 -15.37 23.21
N LEU A 167 -20.84 -15.99 22.63
CA LEU A 167 -21.17 -17.39 22.91
C LEU A 167 -20.16 -18.34 22.21
N PRO A 168 -19.84 -19.50 22.83
CA PRO A 168 -18.98 -20.51 22.25
C PRO A 168 -19.63 -21.13 21.00
N GLY A 169 -18.82 -21.57 20.02
CA GLY A 169 -19.29 -22.21 18.79
C GLY A 169 -19.64 -21.29 17.65
N ARG A 170 -19.36 -19.99 17.75
CA ARG A 170 -19.59 -19.05 16.67
C ARG A 170 -18.64 -19.24 15.50
N THR A 171 -19.19 -19.34 14.29
CA THR A 171 -18.43 -19.40 13.03
C THR A 171 -18.42 -18.04 12.36
N ALA A 172 -17.30 -17.68 11.72
CA ALA A 172 -17.19 -16.51 10.86
C ALA A 172 -17.47 -16.90 9.41
N PHE A 173 -18.39 -16.20 8.76
CA PHE A 173 -18.60 -16.37 7.33
C PHE A 173 -17.46 -15.69 6.57
N SER A 174 -16.81 -16.45 5.69
CA SER A 174 -15.78 -15.95 4.79
C SER A 174 -16.07 -16.42 3.38
N ILE A 175 -16.12 -15.48 2.43
CA ILE A 175 -16.29 -15.76 1.01
C ILE A 175 -15.00 -16.35 0.42
N TYR A 176 -13.85 -15.97 1.00
CA TYR A 176 -12.55 -16.43 0.53
C TYR A 176 -12.18 -17.78 1.14
N ARG A 177 -11.76 -18.71 0.31
CA ARG A 177 -11.22 -20.00 0.71
C ARG A 177 -9.78 -20.11 0.23
N PHE A 178 -8.90 -20.61 1.08
CA PHE A 178 -7.50 -20.82 0.76
C PHE A 178 -7.33 -22.14 -0.02
N ASP A 179 -7.06 -22.02 -1.31
CA ASP A 179 -6.94 -23.14 -2.24
C ASP A 179 -5.50 -23.68 -2.32
N SER A 180 -5.35 -24.90 -2.90
CA SER A 180 -4.04 -25.53 -3.15
C SER A 180 -3.12 -24.66 -4.03
N ARG A 181 -3.71 -23.87 -4.93
CA ARG A 181 -2.98 -22.91 -5.77
C ARG A 181 -2.37 -21.78 -4.94
N ASP A 182 -3.11 -21.26 -3.96
CA ASP A 182 -2.63 -20.22 -3.06
C ASP A 182 -1.54 -20.74 -2.13
N GLN A 183 -1.67 -22.02 -1.70
CA GLN A 183 -0.66 -22.69 -0.88
C GLN A 183 0.66 -22.89 -1.63
N SER A 184 0.62 -23.30 -2.89
CA SER A 184 1.82 -23.43 -3.71
C SER A 184 2.49 -22.10 -4.01
N ALA A 185 1.70 -21.05 -4.26
CA ALA A 185 2.22 -19.70 -4.43
C ALA A 185 2.88 -19.16 -3.14
N LEU A 186 2.26 -19.39 -1.99
CA LEU A 186 2.80 -19.00 -0.69
C LEU A 186 4.10 -19.74 -0.36
N SER A 187 4.12 -21.05 -0.56
CA SER A 187 5.32 -21.86 -0.29
C SER A 187 6.49 -21.40 -1.17
N TRP A 188 6.24 -21.16 -2.46
CA TRP A 188 7.24 -20.63 -3.38
C TRP A 188 7.78 -19.27 -2.96
N LEU A 189 6.89 -18.35 -2.53
CA LEU A 189 7.26 -17.04 -1.99
C LEU A 189 8.14 -17.16 -0.73
N LEU A 190 7.80 -18.09 0.17
CA LEU A 190 8.56 -18.31 1.40
C LEU A 190 9.96 -18.89 1.09
N TYR A 191 10.07 -19.85 0.16
CA TYR A 191 11.37 -20.40 -0.24
C TYR A 191 12.27 -19.35 -0.89
N CYS A 192 11.75 -18.59 -1.85
CA CYS A 192 12.50 -17.51 -2.49
C CYS A 192 12.88 -16.41 -1.48
N GLY A 193 11.96 -16.01 -0.62
CA GLY A 193 12.20 -15.01 0.42
C GLY A 193 13.28 -15.45 1.40
N PHE A 194 13.22 -16.70 1.88
CA PHE A 194 14.24 -17.26 2.76
C PHE A 194 15.63 -17.32 2.09
N PHE A 195 15.68 -17.76 0.84
CA PHE A 195 16.93 -17.81 0.07
C PHE A 195 17.54 -16.40 -0.12
N LEU A 196 16.71 -15.41 -0.42
CA LEU A 196 17.14 -14.02 -0.56
C LEU A 196 17.62 -13.43 0.79
N CYS A 197 16.95 -13.75 1.90
CA CYS A 197 17.38 -13.34 3.24
C CYS A 197 18.75 -13.94 3.60
N CYS A 198 18.97 -15.21 3.31
CA CYS A 198 20.26 -15.85 3.50
C CYS A 198 21.36 -15.22 2.62
N GLY A 199 21.03 -14.91 1.36
CA GLY A 199 21.94 -14.23 0.45
C GLY A 199 22.28 -12.80 0.88
N ALA A 200 21.32 -12.07 1.44
CA ALA A 200 21.52 -10.74 2.00
C ALA A 200 22.42 -10.80 3.26
N ALA A 201 22.19 -11.78 4.14
CA ALA A 201 23.04 -12.03 5.33
C ALA A 201 24.49 -12.36 4.92
N ALA A 202 24.67 -13.09 3.82
CA ALA A 202 25.98 -13.38 3.22
C ALA A 202 26.60 -12.18 2.45
N LYS A 203 25.99 -10.98 2.54
CA LYS A 203 26.41 -9.75 1.82
C LYS A 203 26.41 -9.90 0.29
N GLY A 204 25.59 -10.80 -0.27
CA GLY A 204 25.47 -11.04 -1.71
C GLY A 204 24.90 -9.87 -2.51
N PHE A 205 24.24 -8.93 -1.87
CA PHE A 205 23.70 -7.68 -2.44
C PHE A 205 24.47 -6.44 -2.01
N TYR A 206 25.68 -6.59 -1.46
CA TYR A 206 26.44 -5.46 -0.98
C TYR A 206 26.91 -4.56 -2.14
N TRP A 207 26.54 -3.29 -2.07
CA TRP A 207 26.98 -2.25 -3.00
C TRP A 207 27.47 -1.05 -2.22
N ARG A 208 28.65 -0.54 -2.56
CA ARG A 208 29.26 0.62 -1.93
C ARG A 208 29.47 1.72 -2.99
N TYR A 209 28.95 2.88 -2.73
CA TYR A 209 29.09 4.03 -3.63
C TYR A 209 30.31 4.88 -3.32
N TYR A 210 30.71 5.01 -2.06
CA TYR A 210 31.81 5.83 -1.61
C TYR A 210 32.94 4.98 -0.98
N PRO A 211 34.24 5.36 -1.15
CA PRO A 211 34.78 6.43 -2.00
C PRO A 211 34.82 6.10 -3.49
N THR A 212 34.66 4.86 -3.87
CA THR A 212 34.57 4.37 -5.25
C THR A 212 33.34 3.44 -5.38
N ALA A 213 32.64 3.50 -6.52
CA ALA A 213 31.53 2.61 -6.78
C ALA A 213 32.03 1.17 -6.96
N ARG A 214 31.80 0.32 -5.95
CA ARG A 214 32.18 -1.10 -5.97
C ARG A 214 30.99 -1.96 -5.58
N GLY A 215 30.66 -2.92 -6.43
CA GLY A 215 29.71 -3.99 -6.16
C GLY A 215 30.37 -5.30 -5.80
N VAL A 216 29.57 -6.29 -5.43
CA VAL A 216 30.05 -7.66 -5.25
C VAL A 216 30.52 -8.19 -6.62
N PRO A 217 31.65 -8.89 -6.70
CA PRO A 217 32.10 -9.52 -7.94
C PRO A 217 31.04 -10.49 -8.47
N LEU A 218 30.93 -10.59 -9.79
CA LEU A 218 30.04 -11.52 -10.47
C LEU A 218 30.46 -12.97 -10.22
N THR A 219 30.13 -13.46 -9.05
CA THR A 219 30.30 -14.87 -8.68
C THR A 219 29.03 -15.64 -9.07
N PRO A 220 29.11 -16.94 -9.41
CA PRO A 220 27.91 -17.72 -9.74
C PRO A 220 26.83 -17.64 -8.65
N MET A 221 27.20 -17.50 -7.40
CA MET A 221 26.29 -17.30 -6.27
C MET A 221 25.51 -15.98 -6.37
N THR A 222 26.18 -14.87 -6.73
CA THR A 222 25.52 -13.56 -6.88
C THR A 222 24.59 -13.51 -8.07
N VAL A 223 24.95 -14.17 -9.18
CA VAL A 223 24.08 -14.32 -10.34
C VAL A 223 22.83 -15.14 -9.99
N CYS A 224 22.99 -16.23 -9.24
CA CYS A 224 21.86 -17.04 -8.77
C CYS A 224 20.91 -16.20 -7.87
N LEU A 225 21.44 -15.41 -6.94
CA LEU A 225 20.64 -14.52 -6.09
C LEU A 225 19.85 -13.49 -6.90
N GLN A 226 20.47 -12.87 -7.89
CA GLN A 226 19.81 -11.92 -8.77
C GLN A 226 18.72 -12.58 -9.63
N ALA A 227 18.97 -13.80 -10.14
CA ALA A 227 17.99 -14.57 -10.89
C ALA A 227 16.77 -14.94 -10.03
N VAL A 228 16.98 -15.38 -8.77
CA VAL A 228 15.90 -15.68 -7.83
C VAL A 228 15.11 -14.40 -7.49
N TYR A 229 15.78 -13.28 -7.27
CA TYR A 229 15.12 -12.00 -7.06
C TYR A 229 14.25 -11.59 -8.25
N LEU A 230 14.77 -11.71 -9.46
CA LEU A 230 14.04 -11.42 -10.69
C LEU A 230 12.85 -12.36 -10.88
N ALA A 231 13.02 -13.66 -10.59
CA ALA A 231 11.94 -14.64 -10.62
C ALA A 231 10.83 -14.31 -9.60
N LEU A 232 11.19 -13.83 -8.41
CA LEU A 232 10.24 -13.38 -7.40
C LEU A 232 9.46 -12.15 -7.86
N CYS A 233 10.12 -11.17 -8.48
CA CYS A 233 9.47 -9.98 -9.04
C CYS A 233 8.55 -10.30 -10.23
N LEU A 234 8.91 -11.28 -11.06
CA LEU A 234 8.11 -11.68 -12.24
C LEU A 234 6.92 -12.58 -11.88
N MET A 235 6.95 -13.27 -10.75
CA MET A 235 5.90 -14.19 -10.32
C MET A 235 4.48 -13.60 -10.39
N PRO A 236 4.17 -12.42 -9.81
CA PRO A 236 2.82 -11.87 -9.87
C PRO A 236 2.38 -11.55 -11.30
N VAL A 237 3.31 -11.15 -12.17
CA VAL A 237 3.03 -10.89 -13.59
C VAL A 237 2.67 -12.18 -14.31
N ILE A 238 3.43 -13.26 -14.07
CA ILE A 238 3.20 -14.57 -14.67
C ILE A 238 1.85 -15.15 -14.21
N LEU A 239 1.52 -15.02 -12.91
CA LEU A 239 0.23 -15.46 -12.37
C LEU A 239 -0.93 -14.70 -12.99
N ASN A 240 -0.81 -13.39 -13.15
CA ASN A 240 -1.84 -12.56 -13.76
C ASN A 240 -2.05 -12.92 -15.24
N ILE A 241 -0.96 -13.08 -16.00
CA ILE A 241 -1.05 -13.51 -17.41
C ILE A 241 -1.71 -14.90 -17.55
N ARG A 242 -1.39 -15.84 -16.64
CA ARG A 242 -2.04 -17.16 -16.63
C ARG A 242 -3.53 -17.04 -16.32
N ALA A 243 -3.90 -16.29 -15.30
CA ALA A 243 -5.29 -16.06 -14.95
C ALA A 243 -6.07 -15.40 -16.09
N ASP A 244 -5.51 -14.38 -16.75
CA ASP A 244 -6.15 -13.73 -17.90
C ASP A 244 -6.35 -14.69 -19.08
N ARG A 245 -5.43 -15.62 -19.32
CA ARG A 245 -5.57 -16.66 -20.34
C ARG A 245 -6.69 -17.67 -20.01
N GLU A 246 -6.75 -18.14 -18.76
CA GLU A 246 -7.81 -19.04 -18.29
C GLU A 246 -9.19 -18.38 -18.41
N TRP A 247 -9.32 -17.13 -17.98
CA TRP A 247 -10.55 -16.35 -18.13
C TRP A 247 -10.92 -16.11 -19.60
N GLY A 248 -9.94 -15.91 -20.47
CA GLY A 248 -10.15 -15.76 -21.90
C GLY A 248 -10.72 -17.02 -22.57
N VAL A 249 -10.27 -18.20 -22.12
CA VAL A 249 -10.80 -19.50 -22.61
C VAL A 249 -12.23 -19.71 -22.12
N LEU A 250 -12.49 -19.55 -20.82
CA LEU A 250 -13.82 -19.70 -20.23
C LEU A 250 -14.87 -18.73 -20.83
N ARG A 251 -14.46 -17.53 -21.18
CA ARG A 251 -15.33 -16.56 -21.84
C ARG A 251 -15.71 -17.02 -23.25
N LYS A 252 -14.77 -17.58 -24.00
CA LYS A 252 -15.04 -18.13 -25.32
C LYS A 252 -15.97 -19.34 -25.27
N GLU A 253 -15.80 -20.23 -24.30
CA GLU A 253 -16.69 -21.38 -24.07
C GLU A 253 -18.12 -20.93 -23.75
N ASN A 254 -18.29 -19.92 -22.91
CA ASN A 254 -19.61 -19.36 -22.57
C ASN A 254 -20.26 -18.58 -23.72
N GLU A 255 -19.48 -17.99 -24.62
CA GLU A 255 -19.99 -17.35 -25.84
C GLU A 255 -20.43 -18.38 -26.90
N VAL A 256 -19.84 -19.57 -26.91
CA VAL A 256 -20.16 -20.67 -27.84
C VAL A 256 -21.37 -21.49 -27.33
N GLN A 257 -21.73 -21.45 -26.06
CA GLN A 257 -22.96 -22.01 -25.51
C GLN A 257 -23.96 -20.90 -25.14
N PRO A 258 -24.69 -20.29 -26.12
CA PRO A 258 -25.81 -19.46 -25.77
C PRO A 258 -26.92 -20.35 -25.19
N CYS A 259 -27.37 -20.03 -23.97
CA CYS A 259 -28.48 -20.60 -23.23
C CYS A 259 -29.40 -21.55 -24.03
N THR A 260 -29.05 -22.82 -24.10
CA THR A 260 -29.98 -23.90 -24.49
C THR A 260 -30.37 -24.65 -23.22
N LYS A 261 -31.07 -23.93 -22.31
CA LYS A 261 -31.95 -24.55 -21.28
C LYS A 261 -32.99 -23.55 -20.87
N GLN A 262 -34.12 -23.56 -21.62
CA GLN A 262 -35.41 -23.30 -21.03
C GLN A 262 -35.99 -24.61 -20.52
#